data_fc810bfa236b200c80ac68fc93023d62
#
_entry.id   fc810bfa236b200c80ac68fc93023d62
#
_cell.length_a   1.000
_cell.length_b   1.000
_cell.length_c   1.000
_cell.angle_alpha   90.00
_cell.angle_beta   90.00
_cell.angle_gamma   90.00
#
_symmetry.space_group_name_H-M   'P 1'
#
loop_
_entity.id
_entity.type
_entity.pdbx_description
1 polymer ?
#
loop_
_entity_poly.entity_id
_entity_poly.type
_entity_poly.pdbx_seq_one_letter_code
_entity_poly.pdbx_strand_id
1 'polypeptide(L)'
;MRLSTKGRFAVAAMIDVALRQKNGPVALSDIATRHQISLSYLEQMFSRLRHDGLVQSTRGPGGGYALGHRAEEITVADIIGSVDGRGDLDDHRARHVANGHATQGVADVNDATDVTQELWNAFNARMEDYMQSVTLRSLVLEQLAKGVVADAPATVQRGVFKKPLAKPVAVRPSVPNSVFALGNALMGKG
;
A
#
# COMPACT_ATOMS: atom_id res chain seq x y z
N MET A 1 -0.24 19.63 12.08
CA MET A 1 -0.08 18.19 11.73
C MET A 1 0.29 17.36 12.94
N ARG A 2 -0.21 16.14 13.09
CA ARG A 2 0.23 15.18 14.11
C ARG A 2 1.07 14.11 13.42
N LEU A 3 2.23 13.78 13.96
CA LEU A 3 3.05 12.68 13.45
C LEU A 3 2.41 11.35 13.87
N SER A 4 1.54 10.82 13.03
CA SER A 4 0.85 9.56 13.27
C SER A 4 1.76 8.36 13.01
N THR A 5 1.45 7.21 13.62
CA THR A 5 2.11 5.94 13.28
C THR A 5 1.94 5.60 11.80
N LYS A 6 0.80 5.99 11.21
CA LYS A 6 0.49 5.81 9.80
C LYS A 6 1.43 6.63 8.91
N GLY A 7 1.65 7.92 9.23
CA GLY A 7 2.60 8.76 8.53
C GLY A 7 4.02 8.20 8.56
N ARG A 8 4.46 7.70 9.74
CA ARG A 8 5.78 7.07 9.87
C ARG A 8 5.94 5.83 8.99
N PHE A 9 4.95 4.96 8.94
CA PHE A 9 4.97 3.78 8.06
C PHE A 9 4.91 4.15 6.59
N ALA A 10 4.14 5.19 6.23
CA ALA A 10 4.09 5.67 4.85
C ALA A 10 5.45 6.18 4.38
N VAL A 11 6.13 7.00 5.18
CA VAL A 11 7.49 7.49 4.88
C VAL A 11 8.46 6.32 4.74
N ALA A 12 8.47 5.35 5.65
CA ALA A 12 9.35 4.19 5.57
C ALA A 12 9.09 3.36 4.29
N ALA A 13 7.83 3.13 3.94
CA ALA A 13 7.46 2.40 2.72
C ALA A 13 7.84 3.18 1.44
N MET A 14 7.71 4.51 1.43
CA MET A 14 8.11 5.36 0.30
C MET A 14 9.63 5.36 0.10
N ILE A 15 10.42 5.34 1.18
CA ILE A 15 11.87 5.17 1.11
C ILE A 15 12.22 3.82 0.48
N ASP A 16 11.51 2.74 0.87
CA ASP A 16 11.73 1.41 0.34
C ASP A 16 11.43 1.33 -1.18
N VAL A 17 10.33 1.95 -1.63
CA VAL A 17 10.03 2.10 -3.06
C VAL A 17 11.14 2.85 -3.77
N ALA A 18 11.56 4.01 -3.24
CA ALA A 18 12.58 4.86 -3.85
C ALA A 18 13.94 4.14 -4.01
N LEU A 19 14.33 3.33 -3.01
CA LEU A 19 15.56 2.55 -3.04
C LEU A 19 15.56 1.46 -4.13
N ARG A 20 14.41 0.82 -4.35
CA ARG A 20 14.30 -0.40 -5.16
C ARG A 20 13.70 -0.21 -6.55
N GLN A 21 13.01 0.88 -6.81
CA GLN A 21 12.36 1.14 -8.10
C GLN A 21 13.29 1.12 -9.32
N LYS A 22 14.60 1.27 -9.12
CA LYS A 22 15.60 1.14 -10.22
C LYS A 22 15.56 -0.24 -10.87
N ASN A 23 15.13 -1.25 -10.11
CA ASN A 23 15.04 -2.65 -10.57
C ASN A 23 13.63 -3.01 -11.09
N GLY A 24 12.72 -2.05 -11.15
CA GLY A 24 11.32 -2.21 -11.53
C GLY A 24 10.35 -1.85 -10.41
N PRO A 25 9.04 -1.98 -10.66
CA PRO A 25 8.01 -1.72 -9.66
C PRO A 25 8.16 -2.61 -8.43
N VAL A 26 7.95 -2.05 -7.24
CA VAL A 26 8.09 -2.75 -5.96
C VAL A 26 6.75 -3.29 -5.50
N ALA A 27 6.67 -4.59 -5.22
CA ALA A 27 5.44 -5.21 -4.73
C ALA A 27 5.17 -4.84 -3.26
N LEU A 28 3.91 -4.55 -2.91
CA LEU A 28 3.54 -4.24 -1.52
C LEU A 28 3.75 -5.41 -0.57
N SER A 29 3.64 -6.65 -1.05
CA SER A 29 3.93 -7.86 -0.28
C SER A 29 5.36 -7.88 0.25
N ASP A 30 6.31 -7.41 -0.56
CA ASP A 30 7.71 -7.37 -0.19
C ASP A 30 7.99 -6.27 0.84
N ILE A 31 7.35 -5.11 0.67
CA ILE A 31 7.38 -4.02 1.65
C ILE A 31 6.76 -4.48 2.98
N ALA A 32 5.60 -5.15 2.92
CA ALA A 32 4.90 -5.71 4.08
C ALA A 32 5.81 -6.62 4.91
N THR A 33 6.51 -7.52 4.21
CA THR A 33 7.43 -8.48 4.84
C THR A 33 8.63 -7.78 5.48
N ARG A 34 9.26 -6.83 4.77
CA ARG A 34 10.46 -6.13 5.27
C ARG A 34 10.16 -5.24 6.49
N HIS A 35 9.05 -4.55 6.45
CA HIS A 35 8.65 -3.62 7.51
C HIS A 35 7.74 -4.23 8.58
N GLN A 36 7.36 -5.52 8.45
CA GLN A 36 6.44 -6.22 9.34
C GLN A 36 5.09 -5.49 9.52
N ILE A 37 4.57 -4.98 8.41
CA ILE A 37 3.30 -4.26 8.33
C ILE A 37 2.29 -5.14 7.58
N SER A 38 1.02 -5.13 7.98
CA SER A 38 0.00 -5.88 7.25
C SER A 38 -0.18 -5.36 5.82
N LEU A 39 -0.34 -6.29 4.86
CA LEU A 39 -0.50 -5.95 3.46
C LEU A 39 -1.73 -5.05 3.23
N SER A 40 -2.86 -5.36 3.87
CA SER A 40 -4.09 -4.58 3.73
C SER A 40 -3.93 -3.14 4.24
N TYR A 41 -3.14 -2.93 5.28
CA TYR A 41 -2.83 -1.60 5.79
C TYR A 41 -1.96 -0.80 4.81
N LEU A 42 -0.96 -1.46 4.19
CA LEU A 42 -0.17 -0.85 3.12
C LEU A 42 -1.02 -0.52 1.88
N GLU A 43 -1.92 -1.41 1.49
CA GLU A 43 -2.84 -1.17 0.36
C GLU A 43 -3.69 0.09 0.57
N GLN A 44 -4.22 0.29 1.78
CA GLN A 44 -4.97 1.51 2.11
C GLN A 44 -4.11 2.76 2.03
N MET A 45 -2.87 2.72 2.57
CA MET A 45 -1.94 3.85 2.49
C MET A 45 -1.55 4.15 1.04
N PHE A 46 -1.17 3.12 0.27
CA PHE A 46 -0.76 3.27 -1.12
C PHE A 46 -1.91 3.67 -2.05
N SER A 47 -3.16 3.33 -1.71
CA SER A 47 -4.33 3.86 -2.41
C SER A 47 -4.42 5.38 -2.29
N ARG A 48 -4.16 5.95 -1.10
CA ARG A 48 -4.14 7.40 -0.88
C ARG A 48 -2.96 8.07 -1.56
N LEU A 49 -1.74 7.52 -1.38
CA LEU A 49 -0.53 8.01 -2.05
C LEU A 49 -0.67 8.02 -3.58
N ARG A 50 -1.34 7.01 -4.15
CA ARG A 50 -1.64 6.97 -5.59
C ARG A 50 -2.69 8.00 -6.00
N HIS A 51 -3.71 8.22 -5.19
CA HIS A 51 -4.73 9.24 -5.44
C HIS A 51 -4.10 10.64 -5.53
N ASP A 52 -3.13 10.92 -4.68
CA ASP A 52 -2.41 12.20 -4.66
C ASP A 52 -1.20 12.23 -5.61
N GLY A 53 -1.03 11.18 -6.44
CA GLY A 53 -0.01 11.13 -7.49
C GLY A 53 1.42 10.84 -6.99
N LEU A 54 1.63 10.61 -5.68
CA LEU A 54 2.96 10.36 -5.13
C LEU A 54 3.55 9.01 -5.55
N VAL A 55 2.69 8.05 -5.91
CA VAL A 55 3.08 6.75 -6.46
C VAL A 55 2.23 6.38 -7.67
N GLN A 56 2.79 5.55 -8.55
CA GLN A 56 2.13 4.94 -9.69
C GLN A 56 2.11 3.42 -9.52
N SER A 57 1.03 2.77 -9.97
CA SER A 57 0.91 1.31 -9.92
C SER A 57 1.00 0.69 -11.31
N THR A 58 1.78 -0.37 -11.42
CA THR A 58 1.88 -1.20 -12.63
C THR A 58 1.22 -2.55 -12.39
N ARG A 59 0.31 -2.96 -13.27
CA ARG A 59 -0.41 -4.23 -13.19
C ARG A 59 0.34 -5.34 -13.94
N GLY A 60 0.14 -6.58 -13.51
CA GLY A 60 0.63 -7.78 -14.20
C GLY A 60 1.74 -8.51 -13.45
N PRO A 61 2.28 -9.60 -14.02
CA PRO A 61 3.41 -10.32 -13.46
C PRO A 61 4.64 -9.40 -13.33
N GLY A 62 5.16 -9.24 -12.12
CA GLY A 62 6.21 -8.26 -11.81
C GLY A 62 5.71 -6.82 -11.67
N GLY A 63 4.39 -6.64 -11.51
CA GLY A 63 3.79 -5.34 -11.18
C GLY A 63 4.03 -4.95 -9.74
N GLY A 64 3.70 -3.71 -9.42
CA GLY A 64 3.93 -3.12 -8.10
C GLY A 64 3.78 -1.61 -8.15
N TYR A 65 4.51 -0.93 -7.30
CA TYR A 65 4.49 0.52 -7.18
C TYR A 65 5.87 1.13 -7.48
N ALA A 66 5.85 2.28 -8.11
CA ALA A 66 6.99 3.15 -8.34
C ALA A 66 6.62 4.58 -7.90
N LEU A 67 7.59 5.47 -7.75
CA LEU A 67 7.31 6.88 -7.47
C LEU A 67 6.56 7.52 -8.64
N GLY A 68 5.62 8.41 -8.32
CA GLY A 68 4.87 9.21 -9.29
C GLY A 68 5.63 10.46 -9.75
N HIS A 69 6.50 10.97 -8.90
CA HIS A 69 7.37 12.13 -9.12
C HIS A 69 8.82 11.80 -8.77
N ARG A 70 9.73 12.71 -9.07
CA ARG A 70 11.14 12.56 -8.68
C ARG A 70 11.28 12.61 -7.16
N ALA A 71 12.19 11.82 -6.61
CA ALA A 71 12.38 11.75 -5.16
C ALA A 71 12.79 13.11 -4.53
N GLU A 72 13.35 14.01 -5.34
CA GLU A 72 13.67 15.38 -4.94
C GLU A 72 12.44 16.29 -4.78
N GLU A 73 11.36 15.95 -5.47
CA GLU A 73 10.12 16.75 -5.51
C GLU A 73 9.11 16.29 -4.45
N ILE A 74 9.29 15.09 -3.90
CA ILE A 74 8.42 14.52 -2.87
C ILE A 74 8.99 14.89 -1.50
N THR A 75 8.22 15.61 -0.69
CA THR A 75 8.58 15.96 0.69
C THR A 75 7.97 15.00 1.70
N VAL A 76 8.51 14.99 2.91
CA VAL A 76 7.91 14.24 4.04
C VAL A 76 6.53 14.79 4.36
N ALA A 77 6.31 16.10 4.22
CA ALA A 77 5.01 16.73 4.42
C ALA A 77 3.95 16.22 3.44
N ASP A 78 4.31 16.05 2.16
CA ASP A 78 3.40 15.50 1.13
C ASP A 78 2.98 14.07 1.47
N ILE A 79 3.94 13.23 1.86
CA ILE A 79 3.66 11.82 2.21
C ILE A 79 2.73 11.73 3.41
N ILE A 80 3.02 12.48 4.50
CA ILE A 80 2.22 12.46 5.71
C ILE A 80 0.85 13.09 5.44
N GLY A 81 0.80 14.22 4.73
CA GLY A 81 -0.44 14.89 4.32
C GLY A 81 -1.37 13.98 3.53
N SER A 82 -0.82 13.19 2.60
CA SER A 82 -1.58 12.22 1.80
C SER A 82 -2.24 11.13 2.65
N VAL A 83 -1.54 10.58 3.64
CA VAL A 83 -2.07 9.45 4.42
C VAL A 83 -2.89 9.89 5.64
N ASP A 84 -2.55 11.02 6.28
CA ASP A 84 -3.24 11.54 7.47
C ASP A 84 -4.32 12.58 7.13
N GLY A 85 -4.25 13.18 5.94
CA GLY A 85 -4.79 14.51 5.65
C GLY A 85 -6.03 14.56 4.84
N ARG A 86 -7.04 13.95 4.73
CA ARG A 86 -8.38 14.37 4.21
C ARG A 86 -9.56 13.57 4.76
N GLY A 87 -9.33 12.32 5.18
CA GLY A 87 -10.39 11.50 5.75
C GLY A 87 -10.57 11.71 7.25
N ASP A 88 -9.48 12.01 7.99
CA ASP A 88 -9.56 12.15 9.44
C ASP A 88 -10.08 13.53 9.88
N LEU A 89 -9.92 14.58 9.06
CA LEU A 89 -10.49 15.90 9.35
C LEU A 89 -12.01 15.90 9.15
N ASP A 90 -12.51 15.17 8.16
CA ASP A 90 -13.95 15.04 7.94
C ASP A 90 -14.60 14.12 8.98
N ASP A 91 -13.91 13.06 9.40
CA ASP A 91 -14.40 12.13 10.42
C ASP A 91 -14.36 12.75 11.84
N HIS A 92 -13.33 13.56 12.14
CA HIS A 92 -13.29 14.35 13.39
C HIS A 92 -14.28 15.50 13.39
N ARG A 93 -14.50 16.16 12.26
CA ARG A 93 -15.50 17.21 12.13
C ARG A 93 -16.92 16.66 12.24
N ALA A 94 -17.19 15.50 11.60
CA ALA A 94 -18.47 14.81 11.69
C ALA A 94 -18.76 14.32 13.13
N ARG A 95 -17.75 13.81 13.85
CA ARG A 95 -17.92 13.38 15.25
C ARG A 95 -18.10 14.54 16.22
N HIS A 96 -17.46 15.69 15.98
CA HIS A 96 -17.67 16.89 16.81
C HIS A 96 -19.03 17.53 16.55
N VAL A 97 -19.58 17.43 15.35
CA VAL A 97 -20.94 17.93 15.05
C VAL A 97 -22.01 16.97 15.55
N ALA A 98 -21.74 15.65 15.59
CA ALA A 98 -22.69 14.65 16.08
C ALA A 98 -22.80 14.63 17.63
N ASN A 99 -21.78 15.07 18.36
CA ASN A 99 -21.82 15.22 19.82
C ASN A 99 -22.12 16.68 20.20
N GLY A 100 -23.31 17.14 19.80
CA GLY A 100 -23.84 18.45 20.16
C GLY A 100 -23.98 18.63 21.66
N HIS A 101 -22.90 18.97 22.35
CA HIS A 101 -22.93 19.65 23.63
C HIS A 101 -22.60 21.12 23.39
N ALA A 102 -23.64 21.87 23.14
CA ALA A 102 -23.64 23.31 23.33
C ALA A 102 -23.39 23.58 24.81
N THR A 103 -22.18 23.75 25.24
CA THR A 103 -21.89 24.41 26.50
C THR A 103 -21.86 25.90 26.25
N GLN A 104 -23.04 26.52 26.35
CA GLN A 104 -23.13 27.93 26.64
C GLN A 104 -22.62 28.18 28.08
N GLY A 105 -21.69 29.11 28.19
CA GLY A 105 -21.43 29.84 29.40
C GLY A 105 -20.35 29.29 30.33
N VAL A 106 -19.11 29.69 30.12
CA VAL A 106 -18.24 30.25 31.15
C VAL A 106 -17.27 31.22 30.45
N ALA A 107 -17.54 32.49 30.54
CA ALA A 107 -16.58 33.54 30.30
C ALA A 107 -15.63 33.54 31.56
N ASP A 108 -14.32 33.60 31.27
CA ASP A 108 -13.18 33.83 32.20
C ASP A 108 -12.17 32.69 32.39
N VAL A 109 -11.80 31.97 31.29
CA VAL A 109 -10.56 31.17 31.33
C VAL A 109 -9.71 31.42 30.06
N ASN A 110 -9.81 32.60 29.44
CA ASN A 110 -9.30 32.82 28.09
C ASN A 110 -7.80 33.15 28.00
N ASP A 111 -7.15 33.56 29.09
CA ASP A 111 -5.76 34.08 29.00
C ASP A 111 -4.71 32.93 28.99
N ALA A 112 -4.87 31.92 29.85
CA ALA A 112 -3.91 30.81 29.92
C ALA A 112 -4.08 29.81 28.75
N THR A 113 -5.28 29.70 28.14
CA THR A 113 -5.56 28.87 27.01
C THR A 113 -4.98 29.48 25.71
N ASP A 114 -4.95 30.81 25.62
CA ASP A 114 -4.48 31.55 24.46
C ASP A 114 -2.95 31.42 24.32
N VAL A 115 -2.18 31.58 25.38
CA VAL A 115 -0.71 31.45 25.41
C VAL A 115 -0.28 30.03 25.02
N THR A 116 -0.96 29.00 25.52
CA THR A 116 -0.67 27.61 25.16
C THR A 116 -1.06 27.31 23.72
N GLN A 117 -2.13 27.90 23.20
CA GLN A 117 -2.58 27.72 21.82
C GLN A 117 -1.58 28.35 20.85
N GLU A 118 -1.08 29.53 21.13
CA GLU A 118 -0.03 30.18 20.31
C GLU A 118 1.25 29.33 20.27
N LEU A 119 1.69 28.80 21.42
CA LEU A 119 2.85 27.90 21.49
C LEU A 119 2.66 26.66 20.61
N TRP A 120 1.50 26.03 20.70
CA TRP A 120 1.20 24.85 19.87
C TRP A 120 1.08 25.18 18.38
N ASN A 121 0.54 26.31 18.05
CA ASN A 121 0.48 26.79 16.64
C ASN A 121 1.88 27.04 16.11
N ALA A 122 2.74 27.72 16.85
CA ALA A 122 4.12 27.96 16.49
C ALA A 122 4.94 26.67 16.34
N PHE A 123 4.74 25.71 17.25
CA PHE A 123 5.37 24.38 17.18
C PHE A 123 4.91 23.61 15.94
N ASN A 124 3.60 23.55 15.68
CA ASN A 124 3.06 22.87 14.51
C ASN A 124 3.55 23.48 13.20
N ALA A 125 3.63 24.83 13.11
CA ALA A 125 4.16 25.51 11.94
C ALA A 125 5.63 25.15 11.68
N ARG A 126 6.48 25.19 12.72
CA ARG A 126 7.90 24.79 12.60
C ARG A 126 8.07 23.34 12.22
N MET A 127 7.22 22.44 12.73
CA MET A 127 7.26 21.02 12.38
C MET A 127 6.85 20.83 10.91
N GLU A 128 5.86 21.57 10.43
CA GLU A 128 5.41 21.54 9.05
C GLU A 128 6.50 22.05 8.10
N ASP A 129 7.09 23.20 8.41
CA ASP A 129 8.22 23.79 7.64
C ASP A 129 9.39 22.79 7.57
N TYR A 130 9.73 22.15 8.68
CA TYR A 130 10.78 21.13 8.70
C TYR A 130 10.43 19.94 7.80
N MET A 131 9.23 19.40 7.89
CA MET A 131 8.79 18.26 7.04
C MET A 131 8.72 18.63 5.56
N GLN A 132 8.42 19.88 5.23
CA GLN A 132 8.48 20.40 3.85
C GLN A 132 9.91 20.53 3.34
N SER A 133 10.86 20.85 4.21
CA SER A 133 12.28 20.98 3.85
C SER A 133 12.98 19.63 3.62
N VAL A 134 12.44 18.52 4.18
CA VAL A 134 13.03 17.18 4.05
C VAL A 134 12.43 16.48 2.84
N THR A 135 13.25 16.18 1.84
CA THR A 135 12.84 15.44 0.64
C THR A 135 13.03 13.93 0.80
N LEU A 136 12.26 13.15 0.04
CA LEU A 136 12.43 11.69 -0.02
C LEU A 136 13.84 11.32 -0.46
N ARG A 137 14.44 12.08 -1.38
CA ARG A 137 15.83 11.86 -1.82
C ARG A 137 16.83 11.98 -0.67
N SER A 138 16.70 13.01 0.19
CA SER A 138 17.62 13.18 1.33
C SER A 138 17.57 11.99 2.28
N LEU A 139 16.37 11.46 2.55
CA LEU A 139 16.18 10.26 3.37
C LEU A 139 16.74 8.99 2.71
N VAL A 140 16.59 8.84 1.40
CA VAL A 140 17.17 7.73 0.65
C VAL A 140 18.70 7.77 0.71
N LEU A 141 19.31 8.93 0.53
CA LEU A 141 20.77 9.09 0.63
C LEU A 141 21.28 8.77 2.04
N GLU A 142 20.55 9.19 3.06
CA GLU A 142 20.87 8.86 4.45
C GLU A 142 20.81 7.34 4.72
N GLN A 143 19.80 6.63 4.18
CA GLN A 143 19.72 5.18 4.30
C GLN A 143 20.85 4.46 3.56
N LEU A 144 21.21 4.92 2.37
CA LEU A 144 22.36 4.40 1.63
C LEU A 144 23.69 4.61 2.39
N ALA A 145 23.86 5.78 3.03
CA ALA A 145 25.02 6.07 3.87
C ALA A 145 25.10 5.17 5.12
N LYS A 146 23.94 4.71 5.64
CA LYS A 146 23.84 3.73 6.73
C LYS A 146 24.07 2.28 6.27
N GLY A 147 24.40 2.04 4.99
CA GLY A 147 24.70 0.72 4.45
C GLY A 147 23.46 -0.13 4.10
N VAL A 148 22.28 0.49 4.01
CA VAL A 148 21.11 -0.20 3.47
C VAL A 148 21.35 -0.44 1.99
N VAL A 149 21.67 -1.67 1.62
CA VAL A 149 21.85 -2.07 0.21
C VAL A 149 20.46 -2.22 -0.40
N ALA A 150 20.22 -1.55 -1.54
CA ALA A 150 19.10 -1.90 -2.39
C ALA A 150 19.34 -3.35 -2.86
N ASP A 151 18.56 -4.30 -2.35
CA ASP A 151 18.70 -5.70 -2.73
C ASP A 151 18.70 -5.83 -4.25
N ALA A 152 19.56 -6.71 -4.77
CA ALA A 152 19.51 -7.12 -6.16
C ALA A 152 18.07 -7.52 -6.52
N PRO A 153 17.61 -7.29 -7.77
CA PRO A 153 16.27 -7.63 -8.16
C PRO A 153 15.97 -9.05 -7.73
N ALA A 154 14.90 -9.24 -6.96
CA ALA A 154 14.37 -10.57 -6.77
C ALA A 154 14.21 -11.14 -8.18
N THR A 155 15.00 -12.14 -8.52
CA THR A 155 14.85 -12.85 -9.77
C THR A 155 13.39 -13.30 -9.78
N VAL A 156 12.56 -12.61 -10.57
CA VAL A 156 11.21 -13.05 -10.84
C VAL A 156 11.42 -14.45 -11.38
N GLN A 157 11.27 -15.46 -10.53
CA GLN A 157 11.04 -16.81 -11.01
C GLN A 157 9.77 -16.68 -11.84
N ARG A 158 9.98 -16.43 -13.14
CA ARG A 158 8.91 -16.62 -14.13
C ARG A 158 8.36 -17.98 -13.80
N GLY A 159 7.18 -17.99 -13.17
CA GLY A 159 6.45 -19.20 -12.92
C GLY A 159 6.40 -19.89 -14.26
N VAL A 160 7.26 -20.86 -14.44
CA VAL A 160 7.15 -21.79 -15.58
C VAL A 160 5.80 -22.42 -15.31
N PHE A 161 4.77 -21.91 -15.98
CA PHE A 161 3.52 -22.62 -16.11
C PHE A 161 3.94 -23.98 -16.67
N LYS A 162 4.13 -24.96 -15.79
CA LYS A 162 4.22 -26.35 -16.20
C LYS A 162 2.95 -26.58 -16.99
N LYS A 163 3.09 -26.61 -18.31
CA LYS A 163 2.02 -26.99 -19.22
C LYS A 163 1.37 -28.21 -18.57
N PRO A 164 0.06 -28.19 -18.24
CA PRO A 164 -0.55 -29.32 -17.58
C PRO A 164 -0.14 -30.55 -18.39
N LEU A 165 0.47 -31.54 -17.74
CA LEU A 165 0.74 -32.81 -18.38
C LEU A 165 -0.58 -33.22 -19.03
N ALA A 166 -0.56 -33.39 -20.35
CA ALA A 166 -1.72 -33.84 -21.09
C ALA A 166 -2.26 -35.06 -20.32
N LYS A 167 -3.50 -34.96 -19.84
CA LYS A 167 -4.15 -36.09 -19.19
C LYS A 167 -4.00 -37.28 -20.14
N PRO A 168 -3.56 -38.47 -19.68
CA PRO A 168 -3.46 -39.62 -20.54
C PRO A 168 -4.80 -39.77 -21.26
N VAL A 169 -4.77 -39.74 -22.58
CA VAL A 169 -5.95 -39.99 -23.40
C VAL A 169 -6.44 -41.38 -22.99
N ALA A 170 -7.56 -41.40 -22.27
CA ALA A 170 -8.19 -42.69 -21.95
C ALA A 170 -8.51 -43.35 -23.26
N VAL A 171 -7.77 -44.42 -23.58
CA VAL A 171 -8.07 -45.30 -24.70
C VAL A 171 -9.44 -45.85 -24.41
N ARG A 172 -10.45 -45.37 -25.13
CA ARG A 172 -11.80 -45.88 -24.98
C ARG A 172 -11.74 -47.34 -25.48
N PRO A 173 -12.10 -48.32 -24.65
CA PRO A 173 -12.22 -49.67 -25.16
C PRO A 173 -13.27 -49.67 -26.26
N SER A 174 -12.99 -50.32 -27.35
CA SER A 174 -13.86 -50.43 -28.54
C SER A 174 -15.14 -51.26 -28.30
N VAL A 175 -15.53 -51.40 -27.05
CA VAL A 175 -16.74 -52.11 -26.65
C VAL A 175 -17.86 -51.07 -26.48
N PRO A 176 -19.00 -51.25 -27.16
CA PRO A 176 -20.11 -50.32 -27.05
C PRO A 176 -20.70 -50.35 -25.62
N ASN A 177 -20.60 -49.22 -24.94
CA ASN A 177 -21.08 -48.99 -23.55
C ASN A 177 -22.62 -48.83 -23.48
N SER A 178 -23.39 -49.38 -24.38
CA SER A 178 -24.85 -49.32 -24.35
C SER A 178 -25.44 -50.66 -23.95
N VAL A 179 -26.33 -50.64 -22.94
CA VAL A 179 -27.08 -51.82 -22.47
C VAL A 179 -27.83 -52.49 -23.63
N PHE A 180 -28.26 -51.74 -24.63
CA PHE A 180 -28.91 -52.22 -25.86
C PHE A 180 -27.94 -52.97 -26.78
N ALA A 181 -26.66 -52.60 -26.79
CA ALA A 181 -25.66 -53.33 -27.60
C ALA A 181 -25.29 -54.68 -26.99
N LEU A 182 -25.35 -54.83 -25.67
CA LEU A 182 -25.19 -56.12 -24.99
C LEU A 182 -26.35 -57.07 -25.25
N GLY A 183 -27.61 -56.56 -25.33
CA GLY A 183 -28.79 -57.32 -25.66
C GLY A 183 -28.71 -57.95 -27.05
N ASN A 184 -28.25 -57.20 -28.06
CA ASN A 184 -28.11 -57.71 -29.43
C ASN A 184 -26.96 -58.74 -29.58
N ALA A 185 -25.91 -58.64 -28.80
CA ALA A 185 -24.81 -59.61 -28.80
C ALA A 185 -25.18 -60.95 -28.21
N LEU A 186 -26.16 -60.97 -27.29
CA LEU A 186 -26.66 -62.19 -26.63
C LEU A 186 -27.76 -62.93 -27.45
N MET A 187 -28.51 -62.22 -28.33
CA MET A 187 -29.56 -62.81 -29.17
C MET A 187 -29.08 -63.30 -30.54
N GLY A 188 -27.83 -63.07 -30.90
CA GLY A 188 -27.29 -63.46 -32.21
C GLY A 188 -26.58 -64.79 -32.30
N LYS A 189 -26.73 -65.69 -31.31
CA LYS A 189 -26.26 -67.08 -31.35
C LYS A 189 -27.44 -68.04 -31.12
N GLY A 190 -28.17 -68.29 -32.19
CA GLY A 190 -29.13 -69.34 -32.31
C GLY A 190 -29.11 -69.80 -33.75
#